data_7a14dcee8c44bed20c38a34919609ce5
#
_entry.id   7a14dcee8c44bed20c38a34919609ce5
#
_cell.length_a   1.000
_cell.length_b   1.000
_cell.length_c   1.000
_cell.angle_alpha   90.00
_cell.angle_beta   90.00
_cell.angle_gamma   90.00
#
_symmetry.space_group_name_H-M   'P 1'
#
loop_
_entity.id
_entity.type
_entity.pdbx_description
1 polymer ?
#
loop_
_entity_poly.entity_id
_entity_poly.type
_entity_poly.pdbx_seq_one_letter_code
_entity_poly.pdbx_strand_id
1 'polypeptide(L)'
;MPTTLSSSSGRAAGANDRVQIGFIGFGLIGHQHVHDFKNQPDVDIVALSDCYEPRMRQGVAMCGPQAKGYSDFRRLLDDKNVQAVVVSTPDHWHALITILACQAGKDVYVEKPMTLFVREGRWMANAANRYHRVIQVGTQQRSGIHYQHAKKLMRNGYIGHIHTVRLASFRNIMPGFGRPADCAPPPGMNYDMWLGPAPKRPYNPHRSLYHFRWFWDYSGGQMTNLGDHELDILHWVMGVEGPGAASSDGGRLALTDDNGETPDTQDALFEYPGFTALWSHREASRGRGAGAGLEFFGTKGSLFITRSGFQVFPDTKIPPQNQVPQFSGMPVGGPTHVADFTPEPWTPAMKIERSNDLLAAHARNFLDCVKSRREPIAPVEGGHRVATTSHLANISLRLGRKIKWNPATETIEGDPEASSWLERPYRAPWDRELR
;
A
#
# COMPACT_ATOMS: atom_id res chain seq x y z
N MET A 1 49.76 6.64 0.14
CA MET A 1 49.25 7.58 1.16
C MET A 1 47.89 7.07 1.58
N PRO A 2 47.62 6.77 2.84
CA PRO A 2 46.31 6.30 3.27
C PRO A 2 45.41 7.50 3.48
N THR A 3 44.25 7.49 2.78
CA THR A 3 43.16 8.44 2.96
C THR A 3 42.44 8.12 4.25
N THR A 4 42.52 9.01 5.20
CA THR A 4 41.76 8.99 6.46
C THR A 4 40.27 9.22 6.17
N LEU A 5 39.45 8.21 6.43
CA LEU A 5 37.99 8.35 6.52
C LEU A 5 37.66 9.21 7.75
N SER A 6 37.21 10.43 7.50
CA SER A 6 36.66 11.30 8.54
C SER A 6 35.37 10.69 9.07
N SER A 7 35.37 10.18 10.28
CA SER A 7 34.20 9.82 11.05
C SER A 7 33.43 11.10 11.38
N SER A 8 32.31 11.36 10.72
CA SER A 8 31.37 12.39 11.16
C SER A 8 30.80 11.97 12.52
N SER A 9 31.29 12.58 13.59
CA SER A 9 30.69 12.51 14.91
C SER A 9 29.27 13.10 14.82
N GLY A 10 28.27 12.23 14.84
CA GLY A 10 26.87 12.65 14.91
C GLY A 10 26.67 13.50 16.17
N ARG A 11 26.47 14.80 15.99
CA ARG A 11 26.07 15.72 17.05
C ARG A 11 24.73 15.21 17.59
N ALA A 12 24.63 14.92 18.89
CA ALA A 12 23.37 14.57 19.53
C ALA A 12 22.36 15.70 19.24
N ALA A 13 21.20 15.35 18.69
CA ALA A 13 20.14 16.33 18.39
C ALA A 13 19.76 17.05 19.70
N GLY A 14 19.78 18.39 19.68
CA GLY A 14 19.33 19.20 20.82
C GLY A 14 17.84 18.91 21.09
N ALA A 15 17.37 19.18 22.31
CA ALA A 15 15.97 18.94 22.67
C ALA A 15 14.97 19.63 21.72
N ASN A 16 15.36 20.77 21.10
CA ASN A 16 14.56 21.51 20.14
C ASN A 16 14.57 20.92 18.70
N ASP A 17 15.47 19.95 18.43
CA ASP A 17 15.59 19.33 17.11
C ASP A 17 14.80 18.01 16.99
N ARG A 18 14.16 17.58 18.07
CA ARG A 18 13.39 16.32 18.13
C ARG A 18 11.95 16.53 17.73
N VAL A 19 11.45 15.65 16.86
CA VAL A 19 10.05 15.68 16.40
C VAL A 19 9.18 15.04 17.46
N GLN A 20 8.16 15.75 17.94
CA GLN A 20 7.20 15.27 18.93
C GLN A 20 6.05 14.55 18.18
N ILE A 21 5.96 13.22 18.36
CA ILE A 21 5.01 12.37 17.60
C ILE A 21 3.93 11.81 18.52
N GLY A 22 2.68 11.84 17.99
CA GLY A 22 1.54 11.10 18.52
C GLY A 22 1.19 9.89 17.66
N PHE A 23 0.73 8.81 18.29
CA PHE A 23 0.23 7.62 17.60
C PHE A 23 -1.29 7.52 17.72
N ILE A 24 -1.99 7.22 16.63
CA ILE A 24 -3.42 6.99 16.61
C ILE A 24 -3.69 5.58 16.06
N GLY A 25 -4.13 4.68 16.96
CA GLY A 25 -4.27 3.24 16.72
C GLY A 25 -3.03 2.44 17.14
N PHE A 26 -3.24 1.47 18.03
CA PHE A 26 -2.18 0.57 18.52
C PHE A 26 -2.54 -0.89 18.26
N GLY A 27 -2.83 -1.17 16.97
CA GLY A 27 -2.96 -2.53 16.44
C GLY A 27 -1.61 -3.15 16.11
N LEU A 28 -1.60 -4.23 15.31
CA LEU A 28 -0.40 -4.94 14.89
C LEU A 28 0.66 -4.00 14.28
N ILE A 29 0.25 -3.17 13.31
CA ILE A 29 1.20 -2.27 12.63
C ILE A 29 1.54 -1.05 13.49
N GLY A 30 0.61 -0.57 14.31
CA GLY A 30 0.89 0.52 15.26
C GLY A 30 1.96 0.14 16.27
N HIS A 31 1.95 -1.11 16.76
CA HIS A 31 3.01 -1.64 17.62
C HIS A 31 4.38 -1.60 16.90
N GLN A 32 4.43 -2.06 15.65
CA GLN A 32 5.67 -2.03 14.86
C GLN A 32 6.17 -0.60 14.63
N HIS A 33 5.29 0.33 14.30
CA HIS A 33 5.65 1.73 14.11
C HIS A 33 6.16 2.40 15.38
N VAL A 34 5.56 2.14 16.55
CA VAL A 34 6.12 2.65 17.82
C VAL A 34 7.56 2.19 17.99
N HIS A 35 7.86 0.91 17.70
CA HIS A 35 9.23 0.39 17.73
C HIS A 35 10.14 1.13 16.74
N ASP A 36 9.73 1.27 15.47
CA ASP A 36 10.56 1.83 14.41
C ASP A 36 10.84 3.33 14.62
N PHE A 37 9.84 4.10 15.06
CA PHE A 37 10.00 5.52 15.37
C PHE A 37 10.79 5.75 16.66
N LYS A 38 10.57 4.94 17.70
CA LYS A 38 11.31 5.06 18.97
C LYS A 38 12.82 4.86 18.80
N ASN A 39 13.22 4.06 17.80
CA ASN A 39 14.62 3.82 17.49
C ASN A 39 15.26 4.94 16.63
N GLN A 40 14.51 5.97 16.23
CA GLN A 40 15.08 7.14 15.57
C GLN A 40 15.69 8.10 16.60
N PRO A 41 16.88 8.68 16.33
CA PRO A 41 17.63 9.44 17.33
C PRO A 41 17.00 10.79 17.69
N ASP A 42 16.09 11.28 16.86
CA ASP A 42 15.54 12.64 16.90
C ASP A 42 14.00 12.67 16.99
N VAL A 43 13.43 11.71 17.72
CA VAL A 43 11.98 11.57 17.96
C VAL A 43 11.70 11.46 19.46
N ASP A 44 10.61 12.11 19.87
CA ASP A 44 9.95 11.86 21.17
C ASP A 44 8.51 11.42 20.89
N ILE A 45 8.13 10.25 21.38
CA ILE A 45 6.75 9.80 21.33
C ILE A 45 6.04 10.35 22.56
N VAL A 46 5.18 11.36 22.38
CA VAL A 46 4.58 12.13 23.49
C VAL A 46 3.12 11.81 23.74
N ALA A 47 2.47 11.11 22.81
CA ALA A 47 1.05 10.79 22.90
C ALA A 47 0.72 9.48 22.17
N LEU A 48 -0.31 8.77 22.66
CA LEU A 48 -0.90 7.63 21.99
C LEU A 48 -2.41 7.59 22.22
N SER A 49 -3.19 7.34 21.17
CA SER A 49 -4.63 7.17 21.23
C SER A 49 -5.06 5.81 20.70
N ASP A 50 -5.93 5.14 21.45
CA ASP A 50 -6.67 3.96 20.96
C ASP A 50 -8.04 3.91 21.66
N CYS A 51 -9.09 3.55 20.94
CA CYS A 51 -10.44 3.43 21.47
C CYS A 51 -10.66 2.13 22.31
N TYR A 52 -9.66 1.25 22.35
CA TYR A 52 -9.63 0.07 23.19
C TYR A 52 -8.60 0.25 24.32
N GLU A 53 -9.09 0.49 25.54
CA GLU A 53 -8.27 0.89 26.68
C GLU A 53 -7.07 -0.04 26.95
N PRO A 54 -7.19 -1.39 26.89
CA PRO A 54 -6.04 -2.26 27.08
C PRO A 54 -4.91 -2.01 26.06
N ARG A 55 -5.26 -1.76 24.79
CA ARG A 55 -4.27 -1.41 23.76
C ARG A 55 -3.65 -0.03 24.02
N MET A 56 -4.48 0.94 24.39
CA MET A 56 -3.99 2.28 24.71
C MET A 56 -2.98 2.23 25.85
N ARG A 57 -3.29 1.54 26.96
CA ARG A 57 -2.36 1.38 28.10
C ARG A 57 -1.06 0.67 27.71
N GLN A 58 -1.15 -0.42 26.94
CA GLN A 58 0.01 -1.15 26.43
C GLN A 58 0.89 -0.24 25.54
N GLY A 59 0.28 0.52 24.66
CA GLY A 59 0.97 1.42 23.75
C GLY A 59 1.68 2.55 24.49
N VAL A 60 1.02 3.18 25.46
CA VAL A 60 1.64 4.22 26.32
C VAL A 60 2.85 3.67 27.06
N ALA A 61 2.75 2.48 27.66
CA ALA A 61 3.88 1.84 28.33
C ALA A 61 5.06 1.58 27.37
N MET A 62 4.78 1.22 26.12
CA MET A 62 5.82 1.02 25.11
C MET A 62 6.45 2.33 24.63
N CYS A 63 5.67 3.41 24.52
CA CYS A 63 6.15 4.74 24.13
C CYS A 63 7.14 5.32 25.17
N GLY A 64 6.85 5.15 26.44
CA GLY A 64 7.71 5.63 27.53
C GLY A 64 6.95 6.55 28.51
N PRO A 65 7.61 6.97 29.61
CA PRO A 65 6.96 7.64 30.76
C PRO A 65 6.40 9.03 30.42
N GLN A 66 6.87 9.68 29.36
CA GLN A 66 6.41 11.01 28.94
C GLN A 66 5.15 10.94 28.06
N ALA A 67 4.78 9.76 27.55
CA ALA A 67 3.66 9.62 26.63
C ALA A 67 2.31 9.69 27.38
N LYS A 68 1.39 10.50 26.86
CA LYS A 68 0.02 10.60 27.37
C LYS A 68 -0.90 9.66 26.58
N GLY A 69 -1.81 8.98 27.30
CA GLY A 69 -2.84 8.13 26.71
C GLY A 69 -4.16 8.87 26.49
N TYR A 70 -4.77 8.66 25.32
CA TYR A 70 -6.06 9.23 24.96
C TYR A 70 -7.02 8.15 24.44
N SER A 71 -8.23 8.08 24.95
CA SER A 71 -9.29 7.19 24.43
C SER A 71 -10.00 7.76 23.19
N ASP A 72 -9.85 9.08 22.96
CA ASP A 72 -10.39 9.82 21.81
C ASP A 72 -9.22 10.55 21.11
N PHE A 73 -8.99 10.21 19.85
CA PHE A 73 -7.88 10.77 19.07
C PHE A 73 -7.99 12.29 18.88
N ARG A 74 -9.20 12.88 18.92
CA ARG A 74 -9.37 14.34 18.81
C ARG A 74 -8.66 15.07 19.95
N ARG A 75 -8.65 14.49 21.15
CA ARG A 75 -7.91 15.05 22.30
C ARG A 75 -6.40 14.99 22.10
N LEU A 76 -5.91 13.98 21.39
CA LEU A 76 -4.50 13.92 20.98
C LEU A 76 -4.20 15.01 19.95
N LEU A 77 -5.09 15.24 18.99
CA LEU A 77 -4.93 16.31 17.99
C LEU A 77 -4.96 17.71 18.62
N ASP A 78 -5.72 17.91 19.70
CA ASP A 78 -5.74 19.17 20.47
C ASP A 78 -4.44 19.44 21.23
N ASP A 79 -3.61 18.40 21.52
CA ASP A 79 -2.36 18.56 22.27
C ASP A 79 -1.33 19.33 21.44
N LYS A 80 -0.96 20.51 21.93
CA LYS A 80 0.00 21.43 21.29
C LYS A 80 1.42 20.86 21.23
N ASN A 81 1.75 19.89 22.09
CA ASN A 81 3.07 19.26 22.09
C ASN A 81 3.22 18.24 20.95
N VAL A 82 2.14 17.78 20.33
CA VAL A 82 2.19 16.88 19.18
C VAL A 82 2.43 17.69 17.91
N GLN A 83 3.49 17.40 17.17
CA GLN A 83 3.84 18.06 15.91
C GLN A 83 3.42 17.22 14.70
N ALA A 84 3.52 15.89 14.81
CA ALA A 84 3.16 14.95 13.77
C ALA A 84 2.45 13.74 14.35
N VAL A 85 1.66 13.06 13.54
CA VAL A 85 0.93 11.85 13.95
C VAL A 85 1.20 10.69 13.03
N VAL A 86 1.21 9.47 13.59
CA VAL A 86 1.19 8.21 12.87
C VAL A 86 -0.20 7.61 13.00
N VAL A 87 -0.91 7.49 11.87
CA VAL A 87 -2.27 6.94 11.80
C VAL A 87 -2.19 5.47 11.36
N SER A 88 -2.49 4.57 12.28
CA SER A 88 -2.42 3.11 12.10
C SER A 88 -3.70 2.40 12.60
N THR A 89 -4.82 3.08 12.40
CA THR A 89 -6.18 2.60 12.64
C THR A 89 -6.64 1.62 11.55
N PRO A 90 -7.85 1.04 11.62
CA PRO A 90 -8.47 0.42 10.46
C PRO A 90 -8.73 1.42 9.31
N ASP A 91 -8.77 0.92 8.07
CA ASP A 91 -8.74 1.71 6.84
C ASP A 91 -9.85 2.78 6.77
N HIS A 92 -11.06 2.46 7.26
CA HIS A 92 -12.22 3.37 7.26
C HIS A 92 -12.05 4.65 8.10
N TRP A 93 -11.00 4.70 8.90
CA TRP A 93 -10.64 5.85 9.72
C TRP A 93 -9.53 6.72 9.12
N HIS A 94 -8.73 6.17 8.19
CA HIS A 94 -7.51 6.82 7.71
C HIS A 94 -7.76 8.22 7.16
N ALA A 95 -8.77 8.36 6.30
CA ALA A 95 -9.05 9.64 5.65
C ALA A 95 -9.48 10.71 6.64
N LEU A 96 -10.49 10.41 7.46
CA LEU A 96 -11.05 11.39 8.41
C LEU A 96 -9.99 11.85 9.43
N ILE A 97 -9.24 10.92 10.03
CA ILE A 97 -8.20 11.27 11.00
C ILE A 97 -7.11 12.11 10.34
N THR A 98 -6.69 11.76 9.12
CA THR A 98 -5.66 12.52 8.38
C THR A 98 -6.11 13.95 8.09
N ILE A 99 -7.35 14.13 7.65
CA ILE A 99 -7.91 15.47 7.37
C ILE A 99 -7.97 16.31 8.65
N LEU A 100 -8.51 15.74 9.75
CA LEU A 100 -8.57 16.43 11.05
C LEU A 100 -7.17 16.73 11.62
N ALA A 101 -6.20 15.86 11.41
CA ALA A 101 -4.80 16.11 11.78
C ALA A 101 -4.21 17.29 10.99
N CYS A 102 -4.46 17.37 9.68
CA CYS A 102 -4.05 18.52 8.87
C CYS A 102 -4.69 19.82 9.37
N GLN A 103 -5.99 19.82 9.69
CA GLN A 103 -6.71 20.96 10.26
C GLN A 103 -6.12 21.39 11.60
N ALA A 104 -5.69 20.43 12.44
CA ALA A 104 -5.01 20.69 13.70
C ALA A 104 -3.54 21.09 13.55
N GLY A 105 -3.04 21.26 12.32
CA GLY A 105 -1.67 21.68 12.02
C GLY A 105 -0.63 20.58 12.17
N LYS A 106 -1.02 19.30 12.18
CA LYS A 106 -0.10 18.17 12.34
C LYS A 106 0.33 17.61 10.97
N ASP A 107 1.59 17.20 10.86
CA ASP A 107 2.06 16.38 9.75
C ASP A 107 1.64 14.92 9.99
N VAL A 108 1.47 14.13 8.93
CA VAL A 108 0.84 12.82 9.04
C VAL A 108 1.64 11.72 8.33
N TYR A 109 1.92 10.65 9.05
CA TYR A 109 2.22 9.36 8.46
C TYR A 109 0.92 8.54 8.52
N VAL A 110 0.34 8.15 7.39
CA VAL A 110 -0.88 7.35 7.34
C VAL A 110 -0.60 5.98 6.75
N GLU A 111 -1.08 4.92 7.42
CA GLU A 111 -0.94 3.56 6.92
C GLU A 111 -1.73 3.32 5.62
N LYS A 112 -1.27 2.34 4.86
CA LYS A 112 -1.97 1.80 3.70
C LYS A 112 -2.99 0.72 4.13
N PRO A 113 -4.08 0.48 3.38
CA PRO A 113 -4.55 1.30 2.26
C PRO A 113 -4.92 2.69 2.74
N MET A 114 -4.55 3.70 1.95
CA MET A 114 -4.71 5.10 2.38
C MET A 114 -6.18 5.47 2.61
N THR A 115 -7.10 4.82 1.91
CA THR A 115 -8.53 5.15 1.90
C THR A 115 -9.41 3.91 1.82
N LEU A 116 -10.69 4.08 2.13
CA LEU A 116 -11.75 3.09 1.90
C LEU A 116 -12.55 3.36 0.60
N PHE A 117 -12.51 4.61 0.11
CA PHE A 117 -13.17 5.07 -1.11
C PHE A 117 -12.27 6.00 -1.92
N VAL A 118 -12.55 6.12 -3.21
CA VAL A 118 -11.75 6.96 -4.11
C VAL A 118 -11.74 8.44 -3.68
N ARG A 119 -12.91 9.01 -3.38
CA ARG A 119 -13.04 10.45 -3.02
C ARG A 119 -12.26 10.84 -1.77
N GLU A 120 -12.11 9.94 -0.81
CA GLU A 120 -11.33 10.17 0.42
C GLU A 120 -9.90 10.59 0.11
N GLY A 121 -9.25 9.94 -0.87
CA GLY A 121 -7.88 10.25 -1.24
C GLY A 121 -7.72 11.67 -1.78
N ARG A 122 -8.68 12.13 -2.58
CA ARG A 122 -8.69 13.51 -3.08
C ARG A 122 -8.92 14.50 -1.94
N TRP A 123 -9.80 14.19 -0.99
CA TRP A 123 -10.01 15.03 0.19
C TRP A 123 -8.74 15.14 1.05
N MET A 124 -8.03 14.04 1.25
CA MET A 124 -6.74 14.02 1.97
C MET A 124 -5.68 14.86 1.26
N ALA A 125 -5.52 14.72 -0.06
CA ALA A 125 -4.58 15.51 -0.86
C ALA A 125 -4.92 17.02 -0.80
N ASN A 126 -6.20 17.36 -0.91
CA ASN A 126 -6.67 18.74 -0.78
C ASN A 126 -6.39 19.32 0.62
N ALA A 127 -6.59 18.53 1.68
CA ALA A 127 -6.30 18.92 3.05
C ALA A 127 -4.78 19.15 3.25
N ALA A 128 -3.92 18.27 2.72
CA ALA A 128 -2.48 18.45 2.75
C ALA A 128 -2.05 19.80 2.15
N ASN A 129 -2.57 20.09 0.97
CA ASN A 129 -2.29 21.34 0.26
C ASN A 129 -2.83 22.57 1.00
N ARG A 130 -4.11 22.52 1.43
CA ARG A 130 -4.78 23.64 2.12
C ARG A 130 -4.09 24.04 3.42
N TYR A 131 -3.65 23.05 4.19
CA TYR A 131 -3.04 23.27 5.52
C TYR A 131 -1.51 23.20 5.48
N HIS A 132 -0.90 23.05 4.30
CA HIS A 132 0.55 22.94 4.11
C HIS A 132 1.19 21.86 5.00
N ARG A 133 0.59 20.65 5.04
CA ARG A 133 1.07 19.54 5.85
C ARG A 133 1.79 18.50 5.00
N VAL A 134 2.83 17.92 5.59
CA VAL A 134 3.52 16.77 5.01
C VAL A 134 2.69 15.53 5.31
N ILE A 135 2.27 14.80 4.27
CA ILE A 135 1.62 13.50 4.42
C ILE A 135 2.46 12.46 3.70
N GLN A 136 2.89 11.42 4.43
CA GLN A 136 3.51 10.22 3.89
C GLN A 136 2.59 9.03 4.05
N VAL A 137 2.41 8.26 2.98
CA VAL A 137 1.64 7.01 2.99
C VAL A 137 2.55 5.83 3.32
N GLY A 138 2.08 4.88 4.12
CA GLY A 138 2.83 3.72 4.63
C GLY A 138 3.17 2.66 3.56
N THR A 139 3.60 3.08 2.37
CA THR A 139 4.08 2.20 1.30
C THR A 139 5.62 2.07 1.36
N GLN A 140 6.10 1.40 2.40
CA GLN A 140 7.50 1.34 2.79
C GLN A 140 8.44 0.70 1.76
N GLN A 141 7.93 -0.04 0.78
CA GLN A 141 8.73 -0.65 -0.29
C GLN A 141 9.54 0.41 -1.05
N ARG A 142 9.01 1.64 -1.24
CA ARG A 142 9.74 2.76 -1.88
C ARG A 142 11.04 3.14 -1.17
N SER A 143 11.14 2.90 0.14
CA SER A 143 12.34 3.18 0.94
C SER A 143 13.39 2.05 0.88
N GLY A 144 13.09 0.95 0.18
CA GLY A 144 14.05 -0.12 -0.06
C GLY A 144 15.10 0.26 -1.09
N ILE A 145 16.38 0.14 -0.73
CA ILE A 145 17.50 0.46 -1.63
C ILE A 145 17.40 -0.38 -2.92
N HIS A 146 17.06 -1.67 -2.82
CA HIS A 146 16.88 -2.54 -3.98
C HIS A 146 15.68 -2.12 -4.86
N TYR A 147 14.57 -1.60 -4.29
CA TYR A 147 13.46 -1.06 -5.06
C TYR A 147 13.87 0.21 -5.82
N GLN A 148 14.63 1.11 -5.17
CA GLN A 148 15.15 2.31 -5.82
C GLN A 148 16.12 1.97 -6.95
N HIS A 149 16.97 0.96 -6.76
CA HIS A 149 17.87 0.46 -7.78
C HIS A 149 17.10 -0.16 -8.97
N ALA A 150 16.14 -1.04 -8.69
CA ALA A 150 15.29 -1.65 -9.72
C ALA A 150 14.53 -0.58 -10.53
N LYS A 151 13.95 0.42 -9.88
CA LYS A 151 13.31 1.56 -10.55
C LYS A 151 14.26 2.28 -11.49
N LYS A 152 15.50 2.57 -11.04
CA LYS A 152 16.52 3.23 -11.88
C LYS A 152 16.87 2.39 -13.10
N LEU A 153 17.07 1.08 -12.94
CA LEU A 153 17.36 0.15 -14.04
C LEU A 153 16.23 0.15 -15.07
N MET A 154 14.98 -0.01 -14.61
CA MET A 154 13.81 -0.08 -15.49
C MET A 154 13.59 1.24 -16.25
N ARG A 155 13.71 2.38 -15.58
CA ARG A 155 13.59 3.70 -16.23
C ARG A 155 14.70 3.99 -17.24
N ASN A 156 15.87 3.37 -17.08
CA ASN A 156 16.97 3.46 -18.03
C ASN A 156 16.85 2.40 -19.16
N GLY A 157 15.73 1.68 -19.27
CA GLY A 157 15.48 0.72 -20.33
C GLY A 157 16.30 -0.55 -20.25
N TYR A 158 16.76 -0.96 -19.05
CA TYR A 158 17.60 -2.14 -18.87
C TYR A 158 16.94 -3.43 -19.40
N ILE A 159 15.64 -3.60 -19.18
CA ILE A 159 14.85 -4.72 -19.71
C ILE A 159 14.08 -4.35 -21.01
N GLY A 160 14.40 -3.21 -21.62
CA GLY A 160 13.71 -2.71 -22.82
C GLY A 160 12.37 -2.03 -22.51
N HIS A 161 11.46 -1.99 -23.51
CA HIS A 161 10.11 -1.47 -23.33
C HIS A 161 9.27 -2.43 -22.50
N ILE A 162 8.72 -1.95 -21.38
CA ILE A 162 7.86 -2.75 -20.50
C ILE A 162 6.44 -2.73 -21.07
N HIS A 163 5.88 -3.90 -21.38
CA HIS A 163 4.57 -4.05 -21.99
C HIS A 163 3.55 -4.76 -21.07
N THR A 164 4.02 -5.47 -20.04
CA THR A 164 3.15 -6.19 -19.10
C THR A 164 3.78 -6.16 -17.70
N VAL A 165 2.94 -6.03 -16.67
CA VAL A 165 3.35 -6.16 -15.27
C VAL A 165 2.43 -7.17 -14.58
N ARG A 166 3.00 -8.16 -13.89
CA ARG A 166 2.25 -9.12 -13.07
C ARG A 166 2.49 -8.83 -11.60
N LEU A 167 1.40 -8.76 -10.85
CA LEU A 167 1.38 -8.56 -9.40
C LEU A 167 0.67 -9.77 -8.79
N ALA A 168 1.25 -10.38 -7.78
CA ALA A 168 0.68 -11.57 -7.17
C ALA A 168 0.83 -11.60 -5.65
N SER A 169 -0.17 -12.19 -4.98
CA SER A 169 -0.09 -12.51 -3.57
C SER A 169 -0.83 -13.82 -3.28
N PHE A 170 -0.09 -14.89 -3.07
CA PHE A 170 -0.62 -16.23 -2.81
C PHE A 170 -0.26 -16.67 -1.39
N ARG A 171 -1.26 -17.03 -0.62
CA ARG A 171 -1.10 -17.57 0.74
C ARG A 171 -2.17 -18.63 1.02
N ASN A 172 -1.99 -19.39 2.08
CA ASN A 172 -3.00 -20.36 2.52
C ASN A 172 -3.36 -20.08 3.97
N ILE A 173 -4.60 -19.66 4.20
CA ILE A 173 -5.19 -19.43 5.52
C ILE A 173 -6.36 -20.41 5.81
N MET A 174 -6.47 -21.49 5.03
CA MET A 174 -7.47 -22.53 5.29
C MET A 174 -7.37 -23.05 6.75
N PRO A 175 -8.48 -23.36 7.39
CA PRO A 175 -9.87 -23.35 6.90
C PRO A 175 -10.58 -21.97 6.98
N GLY A 176 -9.88 -20.87 7.16
CA GLY A 176 -10.44 -19.55 7.41
C GLY A 176 -10.57 -19.26 8.90
N PHE A 177 -11.38 -18.26 9.27
CA PHE A 177 -11.49 -17.80 10.65
C PHE A 177 -12.86 -18.09 11.30
N GLY A 178 -13.76 -18.84 10.60
CA GLY A 178 -15.05 -19.29 11.12
C GLY A 178 -16.14 -18.22 11.16
N ARG A 179 -17.27 -18.53 11.83
CA ARG A 179 -18.46 -17.66 11.90
C ARG A 179 -18.93 -17.44 13.35
N PRO A 180 -18.20 -16.67 14.17
CA PRO A 180 -18.66 -16.36 15.51
C PRO A 180 -19.95 -15.53 15.46
N ALA A 181 -20.81 -15.74 16.43
CA ALA A 181 -22.02 -14.92 16.62
C ALA A 181 -21.65 -13.48 17.03
N ASP A 182 -22.55 -12.55 16.74
CA ASP A 182 -22.48 -11.21 17.29
C ASP A 182 -22.60 -11.28 18.82
N CYS A 183 -21.83 -10.45 19.52
CA CYS A 183 -21.77 -10.44 20.98
C CYS A 183 -21.51 -9.02 21.52
N ALA A 184 -21.38 -8.88 22.83
CA ALA A 184 -20.97 -7.62 23.43
C ALA A 184 -19.50 -7.31 23.08
N PRO A 185 -19.14 -6.03 22.89
CA PRO A 185 -17.74 -5.62 22.74
C PRO A 185 -16.92 -6.02 23.98
N PRO A 186 -15.61 -6.28 23.84
CA PRO A 186 -14.77 -6.59 24.99
C PRO A 186 -14.72 -5.42 25.98
N PRO A 187 -14.59 -5.68 27.29
CA PRO A 187 -14.47 -4.61 28.29
C PRO A 187 -13.37 -3.62 27.97
N GLY A 188 -13.67 -2.33 28.13
CA GLY A 188 -12.73 -1.24 27.82
C GLY A 188 -12.67 -0.82 26.34
N MET A 189 -13.51 -1.39 25.49
CA MET A 189 -13.60 -0.97 24.09
C MET A 189 -14.76 0.03 23.88
N ASN A 190 -14.43 1.22 23.41
CA ASN A 190 -15.43 2.14 22.87
C ASN A 190 -15.77 1.73 21.44
N TYR A 191 -16.76 0.84 21.30
CA TYR A 191 -17.12 0.27 20.00
C TYR A 191 -17.74 1.29 19.05
N ASP A 192 -18.45 2.31 19.57
CA ASP A 192 -19.01 3.37 18.72
C ASP A 192 -17.89 4.22 18.10
N MET A 193 -16.85 4.52 18.85
CA MET A 193 -15.62 5.15 18.35
C MET A 193 -14.88 4.24 17.37
N TRP A 194 -14.83 2.92 17.62
CA TRP A 194 -14.23 1.99 16.67
C TRP A 194 -14.96 1.97 15.32
N LEU A 195 -16.31 1.96 15.34
CA LEU A 195 -17.14 2.05 14.12
C LEU A 195 -16.94 3.37 13.37
N GLY A 196 -16.86 4.47 14.10
CA GLY A 196 -16.62 5.79 13.51
C GLY A 196 -17.54 6.11 12.34
N PRO A 197 -16.98 6.47 11.18
CA PRO A 197 -17.75 6.82 9.98
C PRO A 197 -18.42 5.62 9.30
N ALA A 198 -18.08 4.39 9.68
CA ALA A 198 -18.69 3.18 9.12
C ALA A 198 -20.14 2.99 9.58
N PRO A 199 -20.96 2.23 8.85
CA PRO A 199 -22.33 1.91 9.26
C PRO A 199 -22.40 1.26 10.63
N LYS A 200 -23.48 1.55 11.37
CA LYS A 200 -23.72 0.93 12.68
C LYS A 200 -24.07 -0.54 12.50
N ARG A 201 -23.25 -1.42 13.10
CA ARG A 201 -23.49 -2.87 13.15
C ARG A 201 -23.25 -3.39 14.56
N PRO A 202 -23.87 -4.52 14.95
CA PRO A 202 -23.50 -5.23 16.18
C PRO A 202 -22.03 -5.57 16.21
N TYR A 203 -21.44 -5.67 17.40
CA TYR A 203 -20.07 -6.11 17.53
C TYR A 203 -19.96 -7.60 17.16
N ASN A 204 -18.92 -7.89 16.36
CA ASN A 204 -18.52 -9.25 16.01
C ASN A 204 -17.00 -9.35 16.13
N PRO A 205 -16.43 -10.38 16.76
CA PRO A 205 -15.00 -10.55 16.95
C PRO A 205 -14.19 -10.50 15.63
N HIS A 206 -14.80 -10.94 14.53
CA HIS A 206 -14.14 -10.94 13.22
C HIS A 206 -14.28 -9.61 12.45
N ARG A 207 -15.34 -8.82 12.69
CA ARG A 207 -15.47 -7.51 12.06
C ARG A 207 -14.54 -6.46 12.66
N SER A 208 -13.96 -6.74 13.83
CA SER A 208 -13.15 -5.77 14.56
C SER A 208 -11.73 -6.29 14.81
N LEU A 209 -10.90 -5.43 15.39
CA LEU A 209 -9.54 -5.65 15.86
C LEU A 209 -8.55 -6.11 14.78
N TYR A 210 -8.69 -7.29 14.16
CA TYR A 210 -7.74 -7.80 13.17
C TYR A 210 -8.40 -8.16 11.83
N HIS A 211 -9.54 -8.89 11.87
CA HIS A 211 -10.17 -9.42 10.65
C HIS A 211 -11.06 -8.41 9.91
N PHE A 212 -11.12 -7.15 10.33
CA PHE A 212 -11.86 -6.08 9.66
C PHE A 212 -11.52 -5.98 8.15
N ARG A 213 -10.33 -6.43 7.74
CA ARG A 213 -9.85 -6.44 6.35
C ARG A 213 -10.72 -7.23 5.39
N TRP A 214 -11.48 -8.19 5.91
CA TRP A 214 -12.37 -9.03 5.10
C TRP A 214 -13.82 -8.54 5.08
N PHE A 215 -14.08 -7.31 5.53
CA PHE A 215 -15.43 -6.72 5.56
C PHE A 215 -15.46 -5.38 4.84
N TRP A 216 -16.38 -5.26 3.86
CA TRP A 216 -16.49 -4.09 2.97
C TRP A 216 -16.78 -2.77 3.71
N ASP A 217 -17.39 -2.83 4.89
CA ASP A 217 -17.64 -1.64 5.68
C ASP A 217 -16.37 -0.99 6.22
N TYR A 218 -15.26 -1.74 6.29
CA TYR A 218 -14.05 -1.32 6.98
C TYR A 218 -12.78 -1.38 6.13
N SER A 219 -12.79 -2.18 5.04
CA SER A 219 -11.63 -2.39 4.19
C SER A 219 -12.03 -2.89 2.79
N GLY A 220 -11.08 -3.00 1.88
CA GLY A 220 -11.26 -3.51 0.51
C GLY A 220 -10.65 -4.88 0.25
N GLY A 221 -10.43 -5.71 1.29
CA GLY A 221 -9.85 -7.04 1.14
C GLY A 221 -8.37 -7.03 0.75
N GLN A 222 -7.91 -8.10 0.11
CA GLN A 222 -6.50 -8.23 -0.27
C GLN A 222 -6.10 -7.31 -1.43
N MET A 223 -7.06 -6.91 -2.28
CA MET A 223 -6.82 -5.94 -3.33
C MET A 223 -6.25 -4.63 -2.76
N THR A 224 -6.83 -4.09 -1.68
CA THR A 224 -6.33 -2.88 -1.04
C THR A 224 -5.24 -3.18 -0.01
N ASN A 225 -5.30 -4.32 0.71
CA ASN A 225 -4.32 -4.63 1.74
C ASN A 225 -2.93 -5.01 1.19
N LEU A 226 -2.86 -5.92 0.23
CA LEU A 226 -1.60 -6.38 -0.39
C LEU A 226 -1.41 -5.77 -1.78
N GLY A 227 -2.49 -5.59 -2.55
CA GLY A 227 -2.42 -5.00 -3.88
C GLY A 227 -1.88 -3.58 -3.87
N ASP A 228 -2.23 -2.74 -2.89
CA ASP A 228 -1.71 -1.37 -2.79
C ASP A 228 -0.19 -1.31 -2.68
N HIS A 229 0.46 -2.27 -2.00
CA HIS A 229 1.92 -2.32 -1.96
C HIS A 229 2.54 -2.54 -3.34
N GLU A 230 1.96 -3.44 -4.11
CA GLU A 230 2.50 -3.82 -5.42
C GLU A 230 2.10 -2.81 -6.50
N LEU A 231 0.86 -2.29 -6.46
CA LEU A 231 0.40 -1.20 -7.33
C LEU A 231 1.21 0.08 -7.08
N ASP A 232 1.60 0.35 -5.85
CA ASP A 232 2.44 1.50 -5.50
C ASP A 232 3.80 1.45 -6.21
N ILE A 233 4.46 0.28 -6.21
CA ILE A 233 5.73 0.10 -6.93
C ILE A 233 5.51 0.18 -8.45
N LEU A 234 4.43 -0.41 -8.97
CA LEU A 234 4.09 -0.29 -10.39
C LEU A 234 3.96 1.18 -10.79
N HIS A 235 3.10 1.96 -10.11
CA HIS A 235 2.90 3.37 -10.42
C HIS A 235 4.20 4.18 -10.31
N TRP A 236 4.97 3.93 -9.27
CA TRP A 236 6.22 4.63 -9.00
C TRP A 236 7.32 4.34 -10.03
N VAL A 237 7.41 3.08 -10.51
CA VAL A 237 8.36 2.66 -11.55
C VAL A 237 7.94 3.17 -12.92
N MET A 238 6.69 2.93 -13.30
CA MET A 238 6.17 3.28 -14.62
C MET A 238 5.91 4.78 -14.78
N GLY A 239 5.72 5.51 -13.67
CA GLY A 239 5.45 6.95 -13.69
C GLY A 239 4.06 7.28 -14.23
N VAL A 240 3.07 6.45 -13.91
CA VAL A 240 1.68 6.57 -14.39
C VAL A 240 0.76 7.15 -13.33
N GLU A 241 -0.30 7.81 -13.77
CA GLU A 241 -1.29 8.43 -12.88
C GLU A 241 -2.43 7.48 -12.50
N GLY A 242 -2.74 6.53 -13.37
CA GLY A 242 -3.80 5.53 -13.17
C GLY A 242 -4.08 4.76 -14.44
N PRO A 243 -4.86 3.66 -14.36
CA PRO A 243 -5.31 2.93 -15.54
C PRO A 243 -6.43 3.72 -16.26
N GLY A 244 -6.59 3.49 -17.57
CA GLY A 244 -7.76 3.94 -18.33
C GLY A 244 -8.97 3.02 -18.12
N ALA A 245 -8.76 1.79 -17.65
CA ALA A 245 -9.83 0.86 -17.30
C ALA A 245 -9.34 -0.21 -16.33
N ALA A 246 -10.31 -0.77 -15.56
CA ALA A 246 -10.11 -1.94 -14.70
C ALA A 246 -11.22 -2.97 -14.94
N SER A 247 -10.84 -4.25 -15.01
CA SER A 247 -11.74 -5.40 -15.03
C SER A 247 -11.33 -6.36 -13.92
N SER A 248 -12.28 -6.90 -13.16
CA SER A 248 -11.96 -7.82 -12.07
C SER A 248 -13.04 -8.88 -11.93
N ASP A 249 -12.59 -10.10 -11.60
CA ASP A 249 -13.43 -11.24 -11.31
C ASP A 249 -12.88 -12.01 -10.11
N GLY A 250 -13.74 -12.80 -9.46
CA GLY A 250 -13.41 -13.57 -8.27
C GLY A 250 -14.54 -13.59 -7.26
N GLY A 251 -14.21 -13.88 -6.03
CA GLY A 251 -15.20 -13.98 -4.96
C GLY A 251 -14.68 -14.72 -3.74
N ARG A 252 -15.62 -15.06 -2.86
CA ARG A 252 -15.36 -15.96 -1.75
C ARG A 252 -15.63 -17.38 -2.19
N LEU A 253 -14.64 -18.00 -2.85
CA LEU A 253 -14.77 -19.27 -3.58
C LEU A 253 -14.23 -20.48 -2.80
N ALA A 254 -13.28 -20.25 -1.91
CA ALA A 254 -12.59 -21.30 -1.17
C ALA A 254 -12.87 -21.25 0.35
N LEU A 255 -12.92 -20.07 0.95
CA LEU A 255 -13.17 -19.86 2.37
C LEU A 255 -14.68 -19.66 2.63
N THR A 256 -15.49 -20.67 2.32
CA THR A 256 -16.96 -20.57 2.36
C THR A 256 -17.56 -20.68 3.77
N ASP A 257 -16.77 -21.18 4.75
CA ASP A 257 -17.23 -21.46 6.11
C ASP A 257 -16.89 -20.35 7.13
N ASP A 258 -16.38 -19.21 6.67
CA ASP A 258 -16.20 -18.06 7.52
C ASP A 258 -17.17 -16.90 7.16
N ASN A 259 -17.21 -15.84 7.96
CA ASN A 259 -18.11 -14.72 7.76
C ASN A 259 -17.47 -13.51 7.02
N GLY A 260 -16.34 -13.72 6.36
CA GLY A 260 -15.71 -12.68 5.52
C GLY A 260 -16.57 -12.38 4.28
N GLU A 261 -16.49 -11.12 3.83
CA GLU A 261 -17.28 -10.58 2.71
C GLU A 261 -16.42 -10.35 1.47
N THR A 262 -15.14 -9.98 1.67
CA THR A 262 -14.24 -9.67 0.54
C THR A 262 -13.70 -10.95 -0.10
N PRO A 263 -13.25 -10.91 -1.36
CA PRO A 263 -12.77 -12.08 -2.06
C PRO A 263 -11.61 -12.79 -1.34
N ASP A 264 -11.62 -14.11 -1.35
CA ASP A 264 -10.45 -14.95 -1.05
C ASP A 264 -9.66 -15.31 -2.33
N THR A 265 -10.30 -15.10 -3.46
CA THR A 265 -9.79 -15.35 -4.81
C THR A 265 -10.20 -14.19 -5.69
N GLN A 266 -9.23 -13.48 -6.27
CA GLN A 266 -9.50 -12.36 -7.18
C GLN A 266 -8.40 -12.21 -8.20
N ASP A 267 -8.79 -12.00 -9.46
CA ASP A 267 -7.95 -11.55 -10.55
C ASP A 267 -8.44 -10.20 -11.06
N ALA A 268 -7.53 -9.29 -11.39
CA ALA A 268 -7.86 -8.01 -11.98
C ALA A 268 -6.90 -7.66 -13.11
N LEU A 269 -7.44 -7.09 -14.18
CA LEU A 269 -6.71 -6.55 -15.31
C LEU A 269 -6.87 -5.03 -15.32
N PHE A 270 -5.74 -4.33 -15.40
CA PHE A 270 -5.66 -2.89 -15.53
C PHE A 270 -5.08 -2.52 -16.89
N GLU A 271 -5.74 -1.62 -17.61
CA GLU A 271 -5.30 -1.12 -18.90
C GLU A 271 -4.64 0.25 -18.73
N TYR A 272 -3.34 0.31 -19.00
CA TYR A 272 -2.58 1.58 -19.00
C TYR A 272 -2.17 1.94 -20.44
N PRO A 273 -1.88 3.21 -20.72
CA PRO A 273 -1.28 3.59 -21.99
C PRO A 273 0.06 2.87 -22.20
N GLY A 274 0.12 1.98 -23.21
CA GLY A 274 1.34 1.28 -23.60
C GLY A 274 1.67 -0.01 -22.86
N PHE A 275 0.92 -0.39 -21.82
CA PHE A 275 1.10 -1.67 -21.14
C PHE A 275 -0.17 -2.13 -20.41
N THR A 276 -0.18 -3.38 -20.00
CA THR A 276 -1.23 -3.96 -19.14
C THR A 276 -0.65 -4.41 -17.81
N ALA A 277 -1.46 -4.41 -16.74
CA ALA A 277 -1.09 -4.98 -15.46
C ALA A 277 -2.13 -5.98 -14.97
N LEU A 278 -1.67 -7.09 -14.38
CA LEU A 278 -2.51 -8.16 -13.84
C LEU A 278 -2.22 -8.32 -12.35
N TRP A 279 -3.26 -8.19 -11.54
CA TRP A 279 -3.23 -8.58 -10.13
C TRP A 279 -3.88 -9.94 -9.95
N SER A 280 -3.26 -10.78 -9.11
CA SER A 280 -3.80 -12.10 -8.78
C SER A 280 -3.60 -12.39 -7.30
N HIS A 281 -4.65 -12.71 -6.56
CA HIS A 281 -4.47 -13.20 -5.20
C HIS A 281 -5.28 -14.46 -4.90
N ARG A 282 -4.72 -15.27 -4.00
CA ARG A 282 -5.33 -16.50 -3.46
C ARG A 282 -5.07 -16.57 -1.97
N GLU A 283 -6.11 -16.83 -1.18
CA GLU A 283 -5.98 -17.00 0.27
C GLU A 283 -6.07 -18.46 0.71
N ALA A 284 -6.39 -19.38 -0.19
CA ALA A 284 -6.51 -20.82 0.09
C ALA A 284 -5.47 -21.67 -0.68
N SER A 285 -4.47 -21.05 -1.29
CA SER A 285 -3.42 -21.76 -2.01
C SER A 285 -2.16 -20.91 -2.13
N ARG A 286 -1.01 -21.52 -1.82
CA ARG A 286 0.32 -20.92 -2.07
C ARG A 286 0.80 -21.13 -3.51
N GLY A 287 0.05 -21.87 -4.32
CA GLY A 287 0.46 -22.25 -5.67
C GLY A 287 1.80 -23.00 -5.66
N ARG A 288 2.63 -22.75 -6.67
CA ARG A 288 3.99 -23.34 -6.75
C ARG A 288 5.03 -22.59 -5.93
N GLY A 289 4.64 -21.88 -4.87
CA GLY A 289 5.57 -21.13 -4.03
C GLY A 289 6.00 -19.78 -4.63
N ALA A 290 5.33 -19.30 -5.68
CA ALA A 290 5.63 -18.01 -6.30
C ALA A 290 5.43 -16.79 -5.37
N GLY A 291 4.73 -16.98 -4.24
CA GLY A 291 4.63 -15.97 -3.19
C GLY A 291 3.98 -14.67 -3.63
N ALA A 292 4.41 -13.59 -2.99
CA ALA A 292 4.05 -12.22 -3.34
C ALA A 292 5.18 -11.55 -4.11
N GLY A 293 4.85 -10.63 -5.02
CA GLY A 293 5.85 -9.84 -5.76
C GLY A 293 5.32 -9.29 -7.06
N LEU A 294 6.21 -8.54 -7.73
CA LEU A 294 5.96 -7.97 -9.05
C LEU A 294 6.94 -8.55 -10.05
N GLU A 295 6.48 -8.76 -11.26
CA GLU A 295 7.29 -9.10 -12.42
C GLU A 295 6.98 -8.13 -13.57
N PHE A 296 8.00 -7.43 -14.01
CA PHE A 296 7.95 -6.50 -15.14
C PHE A 296 8.49 -7.21 -16.37
N PHE A 297 7.67 -7.35 -17.43
CA PHE A 297 8.04 -7.96 -18.69
C PHE A 297 8.38 -6.88 -19.70
N GLY A 298 9.63 -6.88 -20.12
CA GLY A 298 10.16 -5.97 -21.13
C GLY A 298 10.63 -6.69 -22.38
N THR A 299 10.93 -5.94 -23.44
CA THR A 299 11.36 -6.49 -24.73
C THR A 299 12.78 -7.05 -24.77
N LYS A 300 13.53 -6.95 -23.66
CA LYS A 300 14.91 -7.46 -23.51
C LYS A 300 15.05 -8.45 -22.35
N GLY A 301 13.97 -8.77 -21.65
CA GLY A 301 13.93 -9.64 -20.50
C GLY A 301 12.92 -9.22 -19.47
N SER A 302 12.86 -9.90 -18.32
CA SER A 302 11.99 -9.55 -17.21
C SER A 302 12.76 -9.21 -15.94
N LEU A 303 12.11 -8.48 -15.02
CA LEU A 303 12.61 -8.18 -13.69
C LEU A 303 11.55 -8.57 -12.67
N PHE A 304 11.88 -9.56 -11.82
CA PHE A 304 11.06 -9.95 -10.68
C PHE A 304 11.58 -9.30 -9.40
N ILE A 305 10.70 -8.68 -8.60
CA ILE A 305 11.05 -7.98 -7.37
C ILE A 305 10.11 -8.34 -6.23
N THR A 306 10.69 -8.53 -5.05
CA THR A 306 10.01 -8.78 -3.78
C THR A 306 10.63 -7.92 -2.68
N ARG A 307 10.09 -8.02 -1.46
CA ARG A 307 10.72 -7.38 -0.28
C ARG A 307 12.10 -7.93 0.07
N SER A 308 12.49 -9.07 -0.48
CA SER A 308 13.80 -9.69 -0.23
C SER A 308 14.88 -9.26 -1.22
N GLY A 309 14.50 -8.67 -2.36
CA GLY A 309 15.42 -8.29 -3.41
C GLY A 309 14.78 -8.35 -4.79
N PHE A 310 15.59 -8.21 -5.83
CA PHE A 310 15.14 -8.39 -7.22
C PHE A 310 16.09 -9.26 -8.03
N GLN A 311 15.56 -9.82 -9.12
CA GLN A 311 16.32 -10.58 -10.10
C GLN A 311 15.89 -10.19 -11.51
N VAL A 312 16.89 -10.00 -12.40
CA VAL A 312 16.70 -9.80 -13.83
C VAL A 312 16.94 -11.11 -14.56
N PHE A 313 16.01 -11.46 -15.41
CA PHE A 313 16.04 -12.61 -16.33
C PHE A 313 16.13 -12.06 -17.76
N PRO A 314 17.32 -12.03 -18.36
CA PRO A 314 17.48 -11.50 -19.70
C PRO A 314 16.92 -12.47 -20.75
N ASP A 315 16.24 -11.93 -21.76
CA ASP A 315 15.96 -12.65 -23.00
C ASP A 315 17.15 -12.66 -23.93
N THR A 316 17.16 -13.59 -24.88
CA THR A 316 18.21 -13.74 -25.85
C THR A 316 17.83 -13.08 -27.18
N LYS A 317 18.85 -12.58 -27.89
CA LYS A 317 18.70 -12.12 -29.26
C LYS A 317 18.50 -13.35 -30.15
N ILE A 318 17.42 -13.38 -30.88
CA ILE A 318 17.10 -14.47 -31.83
C ILE A 318 17.16 -13.90 -33.22
N PRO A 319 18.00 -14.44 -34.14
CA PRO A 319 18.02 -14.02 -35.53
C PRO A 319 16.65 -14.20 -36.18
N PRO A 320 16.20 -13.31 -37.10
CA PRO A 320 14.90 -13.41 -37.75
C PRO A 320 14.64 -14.78 -38.40
N GLN A 321 15.68 -15.43 -38.92
CA GLN A 321 15.61 -16.76 -39.54
C GLN A 321 15.21 -17.85 -38.53
N ASN A 322 15.50 -17.66 -37.24
CA ASN A 322 15.22 -18.63 -36.17
C ASN A 322 13.91 -18.34 -35.40
N GLN A 323 13.15 -17.30 -35.78
CA GLN A 323 11.88 -16.95 -35.14
C GLN A 323 10.70 -17.80 -35.61
N VAL A 324 10.86 -18.52 -36.73
CA VAL A 324 9.81 -19.42 -37.25
C VAL A 324 9.99 -20.80 -36.60
N PRO A 325 8.99 -21.33 -35.86
CA PRO A 325 9.06 -22.67 -35.28
C PRO A 325 9.25 -23.74 -36.37
N GLN A 326 10.21 -24.65 -36.16
CA GLN A 326 10.33 -25.85 -36.99
C GLN A 326 9.51 -26.99 -36.38
N PHE A 327 8.55 -27.50 -37.12
CA PHE A 327 7.83 -28.73 -36.76
C PHE A 327 8.44 -29.91 -37.49
N SER A 328 8.81 -30.97 -36.75
CA SER A 328 9.34 -32.19 -37.31
C SER A 328 8.37 -32.77 -38.37
N GLY A 329 8.86 -32.98 -39.62
CA GLY A 329 8.09 -33.57 -40.70
C GLY A 329 7.26 -32.60 -41.54
N MET A 330 7.25 -31.30 -41.29
CA MET A 330 6.62 -30.32 -42.16
C MET A 330 7.64 -29.65 -43.09
N PRO A 331 7.38 -29.56 -44.40
CA PRO A 331 8.16 -28.72 -45.32
C PRO A 331 7.86 -27.25 -44.97
N VAL A 332 8.78 -26.58 -44.30
CA VAL A 332 8.65 -25.16 -43.95
C VAL A 332 9.19 -24.34 -45.10
N GLY A 333 8.30 -23.72 -45.87
CA GLY A 333 8.65 -22.71 -46.88
C GLY A 333 9.00 -21.37 -46.21
N GLY A 334 9.95 -21.35 -45.27
CA GLY A 334 10.40 -20.18 -44.56
C GLY A 334 11.94 -20.03 -44.62
N PRO A 335 12.50 -18.90 -44.09
CA PRO A 335 13.93 -18.72 -44.03
C PRO A 335 14.59 -19.87 -43.26
N THR A 336 15.72 -20.39 -43.78
CA THR A 336 16.49 -21.46 -43.16
C THR A 336 17.01 -21.02 -41.82
N HIS A 337 16.90 -21.90 -40.80
CA HIS A 337 17.54 -21.66 -39.49
C HIS A 337 19.07 -21.60 -39.64
N VAL A 338 19.68 -20.70 -38.87
CA VAL A 338 21.12 -20.63 -38.79
C VAL A 338 21.58 -21.74 -37.83
N ALA A 339 22.32 -22.72 -38.36
CA ALA A 339 22.70 -23.92 -37.62
C ALA A 339 23.66 -23.62 -36.43
N ASP A 340 24.48 -22.59 -36.54
CA ASP A 340 25.53 -22.25 -35.55
C ASP A 340 25.20 -20.97 -34.78
N PHE A 341 23.91 -20.80 -34.39
CA PHE A 341 23.48 -19.67 -33.60
C PHE A 341 23.83 -19.88 -32.11
N THR A 342 24.69 -19.03 -31.58
CA THR A 342 24.92 -18.94 -30.14
C THR A 342 24.02 -17.84 -29.56
N PRO A 343 23.07 -18.19 -28.69
CA PRO A 343 22.19 -17.19 -28.09
C PRO A 343 22.97 -16.19 -27.24
N GLU A 344 22.85 -14.91 -27.54
CA GLU A 344 23.38 -13.82 -26.70
C GLU A 344 22.27 -13.14 -25.94
N PRO A 345 22.40 -12.90 -24.63
CA PRO A 345 21.43 -12.15 -23.87
C PRO A 345 21.44 -10.68 -24.28
N TRP A 346 20.26 -10.03 -24.25
CA TRP A 346 20.12 -8.58 -24.50
C TRP A 346 20.82 -7.75 -23.43
N THR A 347 20.81 -8.23 -22.18
CA THR A 347 21.38 -7.57 -21.01
C THR A 347 21.97 -8.63 -20.07
N PRO A 348 22.95 -8.30 -19.24
CA PRO A 348 23.42 -9.22 -18.21
C PRO A 348 22.33 -9.61 -17.21
N ALA A 349 22.34 -10.87 -16.74
CA ALA A 349 21.55 -11.27 -15.59
C ALA A 349 22.04 -10.55 -14.33
N MET A 350 21.11 -10.25 -13.42
CA MET A 350 21.42 -9.55 -12.17
C MET A 350 20.57 -10.07 -11.03
N LYS A 351 21.14 -10.25 -9.85
CA LYS A 351 20.43 -10.55 -8.61
C LYS A 351 20.92 -9.63 -7.51
N ILE A 352 19.99 -8.95 -6.84
CA ILE A 352 20.27 -8.02 -5.75
C ILE A 352 19.39 -8.37 -4.57
N GLU A 353 20.02 -8.61 -3.43
CA GLU A 353 19.35 -8.85 -2.16
C GLU A 353 19.00 -7.54 -1.45
N ARG A 354 17.99 -7.58 -0.56
CA ARG A 354 17.64 -6.45 0.31
C ARG A 354 18.82 -6.11 1.25
N SER A 355 19.15 -4.83 1.33
CA SER A 355 20.29 -4.34 2.13
C SER A 355 19.88 -3.39 3.27
N ASN A 356 18.58 -3.05 3.42
CA ASN A 356 18.13 -2.16 4.50
C ASN A 356 16.77 -2.59 5.08
N ASP A 357 16.46 -2.09 6.28
CA ASP A 357 15.12 -2.19 6.86
C ASP A 357 14.20 -1.17 6.20
N LEU A 358 13.11 -1.69 5.58
CA LEU A 358 12.17 -0.88 4.82
C LEU A 358 11.35 0.06 5.71
N LEU A 359 10.90 -0.43 6.88
CA LEU A 359 10.04 0.31 7.79
C LEU A 359 10.83 1.42 8.50
N ALA A 360 12.01 1.08 9.05
CA ALA A 360 12.88 2.05 9.69
C ALA A 360 13.33 3.16 8.72
N ALA A 361 13.70 2.79 7.47
CA ALA A 361 14.06 3.75 6.44
C ALA A 361 12.88 4.64 6.02
N HIS A 362 11.66 4.10 6.02
CA HIS A 362 10.46 4.86 5.68
C HIS A 362 10.06 5.83 6.78
N ALA A 363 10.15 5.42 8.05
CA ALA A 363 10.00 6.30 9.20
C ALA A 363 11.05 7.44 9.18
N ARG A 364 12.31 7.12 8.85
CA ARG A 364 13.37 8.14 8.70
C ARG A 364 13.02 9.17 7.61
N ASN A 365 12.56 8.72 6.45
CA ASN A 365 12.16 9.62 5.37
C ASN A 365 11.04 10.58 5.80
N PHE A 366 10.02 10.08 6.52
CA PHE A 366 8.96 10.94 7.06
C PHE A 366 9.53 12.04 7.96
N LEU A 367 10.36 11.69 8.94
CA LEU A 367 10.96 12.63 9.87
C LEU A 367 11.82 13.69 9.15
N ASP A 368 12.60 13.28 8.16
CA ASP A 368 13.40 14.19 7.35
C ASP A 368 12.52 15.16 6.57
N CYS A 369 11.37 14.70 6.05
CA CYS A 369 10.42 15.53 5.34
C CYS A 369 9.65 16.48 6.25
N VAL A 370 9.29 16.06 7.47
CA VAL A 370 8.70 16.93 8.50
C VAL A 370 9.64 18.11 8.81
N LYS A 371 10.94 17.84 8.97
CA LYS A 371 11.95 18.88 9.26
C LYS A 371 12.25 19.76 8.05
N SER A 372 12.46 19.17 6.90
CA SER A 372 12.88 19.89 5.70
C SER A 372 11.74 20.51 4.88
N ARG A 373 10.49 20.13 5.20
CA ARG A 373 9.29 20.49 4.43
C ARG A 373 9.31 20.01 2.97
N ARG A 374 10.20 19.08 2.63
CA ARG A 374 10.24 18.44 1.31
C ARG A 374 9.14 17.39 1.17
N GLU A 375 8.77 17.09 -0.07
CA GLU A 375 7.85 16.01 -0.38
C GLU A 375 8.43 14.65 0.02
N PRO A 376 7.67 13.78 0.70
CA PRO A 376 8.13 12.44 1.07
C PRO A 376 8.21 11.49 -0.14
N ILE A 377 8.95 10.39 0.03
CA ILE A 377 9.13 9.38 -1.01
C ILE A 377 7.81 8.71 -1.44
N ALA A 378 6.82 8.68 -0.55
CA ALA A 378 5.47 8.18 -0.76
C ALA A 378 4.43 9.28 -0.45
N PRO A 379 4.28 10.27 -1.35
CA PRO A 379 3.40 11.42 -1.12
C PRO A 379 1.93 11.02 -1.22
N VAL A 380 1.07 11.83 -0.57
CA VAL A 380 -0.39 11.61 -0.53
C VAL A 380 -1.02 11.50 -1.92
N GLU A 381 -0.57 12.30 -2.87
CA GLU A 381 -1.06 12.25 -4.26
C GLU A 381 -0.79 10.89 -4.92
N GLY A 382 0.43 10.36 -4.73
CA GLY A 382 0.79 9.02 -5.20
C GLY A 382 -0.06 7.93 -4.53
N GLY A 383 -0.26 8.03 -3.22
CA GLY A 383 -1.12 7.12 -2.46
C GLY A 383 -2.58 7.15 -2.93
N HIS A 384 -3.11 8.35 -3.23
CA HIS A 384 -4.46 8.50 -3.79
C HIS A 384 -4.62 7.76 -5.13
N ARG A 385 -3.67 7.90 -6.05
CA ARG A 385 -3.70 7.23 -7.36
C ARG A 385 -3.63 5.70 -7.23
N VAL A 386 -2.83 5.21 -6.30
CA VAL A 386 -2.72 3.77 -6.00
C VAL A 386 -4.02 3.24 -5.41
N ALA A 387 -4.54 3.88 -4.36
CA ALA A 387 -5.81 3.49 -3.73
C ALA A 387 -6.98 3.55 -4.72
N THR A 388 -7.01 4.55 -5.60
CA THR A 388 -7.99 4.62 -6.69
C THR A 388 -7.94 3.39 -7.57
N THR A 389 -6.74 2.96 -7.99
CA THR A 389 -6.57 1.78 -8.87
C THR A 389 -7.14 0.52 -8.21
N SER A 390 -6.82 0.26 -6.95
CA SER A 390 -7.36 -0.90 -6.23
C SER A 390 -8.87 -0.81 -5.99
N HIS A 391 -9.41 0.38 -5.72
CA HIS A 391 -10.85 0.57 -5.60
C HIS A 391 -11.59 0.35 -6.93
N LEU A 392 -11.05 0.77 -8.07
CA LEU A 392 -11.65 0.51 -9.39
C LEU A 392 -11.77 -1.00 -9.66
N ALA A 393 -10.78 -1.81 -9.28
CA ALA A 393 -10.88 -3.26 -9.38
C ALA A 393 -11.98 -3.83 -8.48
N ASN A 394 -12.11 -3.34 -7.24
CA ASN A 394 -13.16 -3.76 -6.33
C ASN A 394 -14.56 -3.33 -6.82
N ILE A 395 -14.69 -2.14 -7.40
CA ILE A 395 -15.95 -1.67 -8.03
C ILE A 395 -16.29 -2.58 -9.22
N SER A 396 -15.31 -2.86 -10.09
CA SER A 396 -15.49 -3.77 -11.23
C SER A 396 -15.96 -5.15 -10.81
N LEU A 397 -15.32 -5.75 -9.80
CA LEU A 397 -15.70 -7.04 -9.24
C LEU A 397 -17.15 -7.04 -8.75
N ARG A 398 -17.52 -6.04 -7.93
CA ARG A 398 -18.84 -5.99 -7.26
C ARG A 398 -19.99 -5.67 -8.23
N LEU A 399 -19.69 -5.00 -9.34
CA LEU A 399 -20.67 -4.69 -10.40
C LEU A 399 -20.63 -5.70 -11.56
N GLY A 400 -19.64 -6.63 -11.58
CA GLY A 400 -19.53 -7.66 -12.61
C GLY A 400 -19.25 -7.11 -14.01
N ARG A 401 -18.57 -5.96 -14.13
CA ARG A 401 -18.28 -5.34 -15.40
C ARG A 401 -17.02 -4.47 -15.39
N LYS A 402 -16.46 -4.24 -16.59
CA LYS A 402 -15.31 -3.35 -16.80
C LYS A 402 -15.67 -1.91 -16.45
N ILE A 403 -14.81 -1.25 -15.71
CA ILE A 403 -14.91 0.17 -15.34
C ILE A 403 -13.93 0.97 -16.19
N LYS A 404 -14.45 1.96 -16.95
CA LYS A 404 -13.62 2.94 -17.66
C LYS A 404 -13.36 4.13 -16.75
N TRP A 405 -12.10 4.51 -16.62
CA TRP A 405 -11.66 5.56 -15.72
C TRP A 405 -10.87 6.64 -16.46
N ASN A 406 -11.15 7.88 -16.16
CA ASN A 406 -10.36 9.00 -16.64
C ASN A 406 -9.49 9.52 -15.47
N PRO A 407 -8.17 9.24 -15.46
CA PRO A 407 -7.30 9.62 -14.35
C PRO A 407 -7.08 11.14 -14.25
N ALA A 408 -7.26 11.90 -15.33
CA ALA A 408 -7.10 13.35 -15.33
C ALA A 408 -8.27 14.09 -14.67
N THR A 409 -9.48 13.59 -14.85
CA THR A 409 -10.72 14.17 -14.27
C THR A 409 -11.20 13.42 -13.04
N GLU A 410 -10.61 12.27 -12.72
CA GLU A 410 -11.00 11.38 -11.63
C GLU A 410 -12.48 10.99 -11.68
N THR A 411 -12.92 10.54 -12.86
CA THR A 411 -14.30 10.16 -13.13
C THR A 411 -14.41 8.81 -13.81
N ILE A 412 -15.47 8.07 -13.51
CA ILE A 412 -15.87 6.88 -14.25
C ILE A 412 -16.68 7.33 -15.46
N GLU A 413 -16.29 6.85 -16.65
CA GLU A 413 -16.91 7.28 -17.91
C GLU A 413 -18.14 6.43 -18.24
N GLY A 414 -19.28 7.11 -18.47
CA GLY A 414 -20.49 6.48 -19.02
C GLY A 414 -21.22 5.51 -18.08
N ASP A 415 -20.88 5.49 -16.76
CA ASP A 415 -21.47 4.58 -15.79
C ASP A 415 -21.85 5.31 -14.49
N PRO A 416 -23.09 5.86 -14.39
CA PRO A 416 -23.54 6.55 -13.19
C PRO A 416 -23.65 5.66 -11.95
N GLU A 417 -24.01 4.37 -12.11
CA GLU A 417 -24.04 3.42 -11.00
C GLU A 417 -22.65 3.22 -10.41
N ALA A 418 -21.65 2.90 -11.25
CA ALA A 418 -20.27 2.76 -10.79
C ALA A 418 -19.73 4.06 -10.19
N SER A 419 -20.10 5.21 -10.73
CA SER A 419 -19.71 6.53 -10.21
C SER A 419 -20.23 6.77 -8.78
N SER A 420 -21.39 6.23 -8.43
CA SER A 420 -21.92 6.32 -7.06
C SER A 420 -21.10 5.54 -6.03
N TRP A 421 -20.23 4.63 -6.46
CA TRP A 421 -19.35 3.83 -5.59
C TRP A 421 -18.00 4.51 -5.29
N LEU A 422 -17.75 5.67 -5.89
CA LEU A 422 -16.52 6.43 -5.62
C LEU A 422 -16.48 7.02 -4.21
N GLU A 423 -17.64 7.11 -3.54
CA GLU A 423 -17.77 7.60 -2.17
C GLU A 423 -18.91 6.89 -1.44
N ARG A 424 -18.97 7.07 -0.13
CA ARG A 424 -20.03 6.59 0.75
C ARG A 424 -20.37 7.66 1.79
N PRO A 425 -21.66 7.85 2.16
CA PRO A 425 -22.02 8.70 3.28
C PRO A 425 -21.37 8.21 4.57
N TYR A 426 -20.77 9.11 5.33
CA TYR A 426 -20.30 8.82 6.68
C TYR A 426 -21.49 8.77 7.65
N ARG A 427 -21.39 7.88 8.63
CA ARG A 427 -22.35 7.81 9.74
C ARG A 427 -22.26 9.08 10.60
N ALA A 428 -23.39 9.66 10.98
CA ALA A 428 -23.43 10.76 11.92
C ALA A 428 -22.81 10.35 13.29
N PRO A 429 -22.11 11.26 13.99
CA PRO A 429 -21.91 12.68 13.67
C PRO A 429 -20.72 12.96 12.71
N TRP A 430 -20.02 11.94 12.24
CA TRP A 430 -18.77 12.03 11.49
C TRP A 430 -18.93 12.64 10.08
N ASP A 431 -20.18 12.65 9.56
CA ASP A 431 -20.55 13.31 8.31
C ASP A 431 -20.36 14.84 8.32
N ARG A 432 -20.29 15.43 9.51
CA ARG A 432 -20.14 16.88 9.72
C ARG A 432 -18.70 17.33 9.82
N GLU A 433 -17.78 16.43 10.11
CA GLU A 433 -16.36 16.74 10.35
C GLU A 433 -15.60 17.05 9.05
N LEU A 434 -16.17 16.73 7.88
CA LEU A 434 -15.58 16.98 6.55
C LEU A 434 -16.09 18.25 5.86
N ARG A 435 -17.00 19.01 6.49
CA ARG A 435 -17.64 20.21 5.91
C ARG A 435 -16.91 21.50 6.22
#